data_7cec48a830d860e95c100692075d95c7
#
_entry.id   7cec48a830d860e95c100692075d95c7
#
_cell.length_a   1.000
_cell.length_b   1.000
_cell.length_c   1.000
_cell.angle_alpha   90.00
_cell.angle_beta   90.00
_cell.angle_gamma   90.00
#
_symmetry.space_group_name_H-M   'P 1'
#
loop_
_entity.id
_entity.type
_entity.pdbx_description
1 polymer ?
#
loop_
_entity_poly.entity_id
_entity_poly.type
_entity_poly.pdbx_seq_one_letter_code
_entity_poly.pdbx_strand_id
1 'polypeptide(L)' 'MELDKSQIIDLLRSQGHGSKADQAEQELPDRVDTDQHAGMLEKFGLSPQDLISKLGGGGLGGLLGR' A
#
# COMPACT_ATOMS: atom_id res chain seq x y z
N MET A 1 7.12 -5.66 6.72
CA MET A 1 7.48 -4.35 6.15
C MET A 1 6.44 -3.33 6.54
N GLU A 2 6.86 -2.18 6.99
CA GLU A 2 5.94 -1.13 7.40
C GLU A 2 5.87 -0.04 6.36
N LEU A 3 4.67 0.42 6.09
CA LEU A 3 4.41 1.50 5.16
C LEU A 3 3.57 2.56 5.84
N ASP A 4 3.73 3.79 5.39
CA ASP A 4 2.86 4.85 5.87
C ASP A 4 1.48 4.72 5.24
N LYS A 5 0.46 4.99 6.03
CA LYS A 5 -0.90 4.95 5.53
C LYS A 5 -1.07 5.83 4.29
N SER A 6 -0.43 6.97 4.28
CA SER A 6 -0.56 7.91 3.16
C SER A 6 -0.05 7.31 1.86
N GLN A 7 0.97 6.46 1.92
CA GLN A 7 1.49 5.82 0.71
C GLN A 7 0.45 4.88 0.11
N ILE A 8 -0.25 4.16 0.97
CA ILE A 8 -1.28 3.23 0.50
C ILE A 8 -2.45 4.01 -0.07
N ILE A 9 -2.83 5.09 0.58
CA ILE A 9 -3.94 5.91 0.11
C ILE A 9 -3.60 6.54 -1.24
N ASP A 10 -2.38 7.04 -1.38
CA ASP A 10 -1.97 7.60 -2.66
C ASP A 10 -2.02 6.56 -3.76
N LEU A 11 -1.60 5.34 -3.46
CA LEU A 11 -1.63 4.27 -4.44
C LEU A 11 -3.06 3.96 -4.86
N LEU A 12 -3.98 3.88 -3.89
CA LEU A 12 -5.37 3.62 -4.21
C LEU A 12 -5.96 4.71 -5.09
N ARG A 13 -5.64 5.95 -4.80
CA ARG A 13 -6.15 7.06 -5.61
C ARG A 13 -5.58 7.03 -7.01
N SER A 14 -4.31 6.70 -7.14
CA SER A 14 -3.68 6.65 -8.45
C SER A 14 -4.25 5.53 -9.30
N GLN A 15 -4.80 4.50 -8.67
CA GLN A 15 -5.43 3.40 -9.38
C GLN A 15 -6.92 3.65 -9.65
N GLY A 16 -7.42 4.81 -9.27
CA GLY A 16 -8.82 5.13 -9.49
C GLY A 16 -9.76 4.58 -8.43
N HIS A 17 -9.23 4.23 -7.27
CA HIS A 17 -10.01 3.68 -6.17
C HIS A 17 -10.22 4.70 -5.06
N GLY A 18 -10.75 5.86 -5.40
CA GLY A 18 -10.93 6.93 -4.43
C GLY A 18 -11.78 6.53 -3.24
N SER A 19 -12.86 5.80 -3.48
CA SER A 19 -13.72 5.35 -2.38
C SER A 19 -12.99 4.45 -1.43
N LYS A 20 -12.19 3.54 -1.97
CA LYS A 20 -11.40 2.64 -1.14
C LYS A 20 -10.31 3.41 -0.40
N ALA A 21 -9.78 4.44 -1.01
CA ALA A 21 -8.79 5.28 -0.34
C ALA A 21 -9.39 5.95 0.88
N ASP A 22 -10.60 6.45 0.75
CA ASP A 22 -11.29 7.08 1.88
C ASP A 22 -11.52 6.08 3.00
N GLN A 23 -11.95 4.87 2.66
CA GLN A 23 -12.16 3.83 3.65
C GLN A 23 -10.86 3.43 4.32
N ALA A 24 -9.81 3.32 3.54
CA ALA A 24 -8.52 2.95 4.07
C ALA A 24 -8.01 4.00 5.05
N GLU A 25 -8.25 5.26 4.76
CA GLU A 25 -7.82 6.33 5.64
C GLU A 25 -8.45 6.20 7.01
N GLN A 26 -9.69 5.74 7.07
CA GLN A 26 -10.40 5.59 8.33
C GLN A 26 -10.05 4.28 9.05
N GLU A 27 -9.76 3.24 8.30
CA GLU A 27 -9.57 1.91 8.89
C GLU A 27 -8.12 1.57 9.16
N LEU A 28 -7.20 2.09 8.38
CA LEU A 28 -5.81 1.73 8.53
C LEU A 28 -5.14 2.56 9.63
N PRO A 29 -4.19 1.95 10.37
CA PRO A 29 -3.39 2.71 11.32
C PRO A 29 -2.41 3.60 10.58
N ASP A 30 -1.78 4.52 11.30
CA ASP A 30 -0.80 5.42 10.70
C ASP A 30 0.32 4.64 10.03
N ARG A 31 0.72 3.55 10.63
CA ARG A 31 1.71 2.66 10.06
C ARG A 31 1.07 1.32 9.77
N VAL A 32 1.22 0.87 8.55
CA VAL A 32 0.62 -0.38 8.10
C VAL A 32 1.71 -1.40 7.89
N ASP A 33 1.56 -2.54 8.56
CA ASP A 33 2.50 -3.65 8.43
C ASP A 33 1.95 -4.61 7.39
N THR A 34 2.70 -4.84 6.32
CA THR A 34 2.22 -5.69 5.24
C THR A 34 2.01 -7.13 5.67
N ASP A 35 2.64 -7.54 6.76
CA ASP A 35 2.46 -8.90 7.29
C ASP A 35 1.27 -8.97 8.22
N GLN A 36 1.22 -8.06 9.21
CA GLN A 36 0.16 -8.08 10.21
C GLN A 36 -1.17 -7.63 9.64
N HIS A 37 -1.13 -6.71 8.72
CA HIS A 37 -2.35 -6.13 8.15
C HIS A 37 -2.65 -6.65 6.75
N ALA A 38 -2.07 -7.81 6.40
CA ALA A 38 -2.27 -8.37 5.07
C ALA A 38 -3.75 -8.59 4.75
N GLY A 39 -4.50 -9.12 5.72
CA GLY A 39 -5.92 -9.35 5.49
C GLY A 39 -6.68 -8.06 5.26
N MET A 40 -6.30 -7.02 5.99
CA MET A 40 -6.93 -5.72 5.81
C MET A 40 -6.62 -5.14 4.44
N LEU A 41 -5.38 -5.30 3.99
CA LEU A 41 -4.99 -4.83 2.68
C LEU A 41 -5.73 -5.55 1.57
N GLU A 42 -5.90 -6.86 1.72
CA GLU A 42 -6.65 -7.64 0.73
C GLU A 42 -8.10 -7.21 0.68
N LYS A 43 -8.63 -6.78 1.81
CA LYS A 43 -10.00 -6.29 1.87
C LYS A 43 -10.19 -5.09 0.96
N PHE A 44 -9.17 -4.29 0.80
CA PHE A 44 -9.21 -3.12 -0.08
C PHE A 44 -8.75 -3.45 -1.49
N GLY A 45 -8.55 -4.72 -1.79
CA GLY A 45 -8.11 -5.11 -3.12
C GLY A 45 -6.63 -4.91 -3.35
N LEU A 46 -5.87 -4.78 -2.28
CA LEU A 46 -4.43 -4.61 -2.37
C LEU A 46 -3.71 -5.88 -2.02
N SER A 47 -2.71 -6.22 -2.80
CA SER A 47 -1.87 -7.37 -2.50
C SER A 47 -0.65 -6.88 -1.73
N PRO A 48 -0.33 -7.51 -0.58
CA PRO A 48 0.87 -7.12 0.14
C PRO A 48 2.13 -7.16 -0.72
N GLN A 49 2.21 -8.13 -1.61
CA GLN A 49 3.36 -8.23 -2.50
C GLN A 49 3.41 -7.07 -3.49
N ASP A 50 2.27 -6.66 -4.00
CA ASP A 50 2.21 -5.51 -4.88
C ASP A 50 2.67 -4.24 -4.17
N LEU A 51 2.25 -4.08 -2.92
CA LEU A 51 2.65 -2.92 -2.15
C LEU A 51 4.17 -2.91 -1.96
N ILE A 52 4.72 -4.06 -1.65
CA ILE A 52 6.17 -4.15 -1.46
C ILE A 52 6.89 -3.82 -2.76
N SER A 53 6.36 -4.28 -3.88
CA SER A 53 6.98 -4.02 -5.17
C SER A 53 6.87 -2.55 -5.57
N LYS A 54 5.72 -1.94 -5.31
CA LYS A 54 5.47 -0.59 -5.79
C LYS A 54 5.94 0.49 -4.83
N LEU A 55 5.79 0.24 -3.55
CA LEU A 55 6.13 1.23 -2.54
C LEU A 55 7.38 0.88 -1.77
N GLY A 56 7.76 -0.38 -1.79
CA GLY A 56 8.95 -0.81 -1.08
C GLY A 56 10.20 -0.65 -1.92
N GLY A 57 11.23 -1.36 -1.52
CA GLY A 57 12.51 -1.24 -2.16
C GLY A 57 12.59 -1.84 -3.56
N GLY A 58 11.63 -2.70 -3.88
CA GLY A 58 11.68 -3.38 -5.17
C GLY A 58 11.71 -2.45 -6.35
N GLY A 59 10.78 -1.50 -6.36
CA GLY A 59 10.72 -0.54 -7.45
C GLY A 59 11.95 0.34 -7.48
N LEU A 60 12.39 0.73 -6.31
CA LEU A 60 13.56 1.55 -6.20
C LEU A 60 14.79 0.81 -6.69
N GLY A 61 14.88 -0.44 -6.29
CA GLY A 61 16.01 -1.25 -6.72
C GLY A 61 16.07 -1.39 -8.22
N GLY A 62 14.92 -1.61 -8.83
CA GLY A 62 14.86 -1.72 -10.27
C GLY A 62 15.27 -0.44 -10.95
N LEU A 63 14.88 0.67 -10.38
CA LEU A 63 15.22 1.95 -10.93
C LEU A 63 16.72 2.17 -10.90
N LEU A 64 17.33 1.84 -9.81
CA LEU A 64 18.75 2.02 -9.66
C LEU A 64 19.54 1.00 -10.46
N GLY A 65 18.92 -0.11 -10.70
CA GLY A 65 19.57 -1.18 -11.42
C GLY A 65 19.84 -0.83 -12.85
N ARG A 66 19.31 0.31 -13.26
CA ARG A 66 19.56 0.66 -14.54
C ARG A 66 20.12 1.79 -14.77
#